data_f397ae8e7338479466f319d815675f70
#
_entry.id   f397ae8e7338479466f319d815675f70
#
_cell.length_a   1.000
_cell.length_b   1.000
_cell.length_c   1.000
_cell.angle_alpha   90.00
_cell.angle_beta   90.00
_cell.angle_gamma   90.00
#
_symmetry.space_group_name_H-M   'P 1'
#
loop_
_entity.id
_entity.type
_entity.pdbx_description
1 polymer ?
#
loop_
_entity_poly.entity_id
_entity_poly.type
_entity_poly.pdbx_seq_one_letter_code
_entity_poly.pdbx_strand_id
1 'polypeptide(L)'
;MIVDRVLGNLADLSPSERQGLHVEKVVLPSSELVKRIQRVTTDHGRTLGLRLDSPRGAAGDLQDGDILLRDERGVVVVSVEATDVLVIAPRTITEMGMTAHGLGNRHLQAQFFDTSSEYGAEVMVVQFDHTVTQYLDEHGVPYERQERVMPVPFRHAEHTH
;
A
#
# COMPACT_ATOMS: atom_id res chain seq x y z
N MET A 1 23.77 -9.21 5.67
CA MET A 1 23.15 -10.00 4.58
C MET A 1 22.46 -9.04 3.63
N ILE A 2 22.63 -9.27 2.35
CA ILE A 2 22.03 -8.44 1.30
C ILE A 2 20.93 -9.25 0.61
N VAL A 3 19.75 -8.67 0.48
CA VAL A 3 18.62 -9.23 -0.26
C VAL A 3 18.51 -8.46 -1.58
N ASP A 4 18.58 -9.20 -2.67
CA ASP A 4 18.60 -8.63 -4.03
C ASP A 4 17.28 -8.85 -4.81
N ARG A 5 16.38 -9.64 -4.28
CA ARG A 5 15.09 -9.95 -4.92
C ARG A 5 14.02 -10.37 -3.92
N VAL A 6 12.77 -10.21 -4.32
CA VAL A 6 11.61 -10.77 -3.63
C VAL A 6 11.43 -12.24 -4.03
N LEU A 7 11.28 -13.12 -3.06
CA LEU A 7 11.15 -14.56 -3.27
C LEU A 7 9.71 -15.02 -3.57
N GLY A 8 8.75 -14.15 -3.34
CA GLY A 8 7.32 -14.43 -3.49
C GLY A 8 6.52 -13.59 -2.53
N ASN A 9 5.25 -13.92 -2.33
CA ASN A 9 4.39 -13.24 -1.41
C ASN A 9 3.68 -14.24 -0.50
N LEU A 10 3.55 -13.88 0.77
CA LEU A 10 2.92 -14.74 1.77
C LEU A 10 1.47 -15.11 1.40
N ALA A 11 0.77 -14.22 0.70
CA ALA A 11 -0.60 -14.45 0.24
C ALA A 11 -0.71 -15.60 -0.78
N ASP A 12 0.36 -15.89 -1.50
CA ASP A 12 0.41 -16.95 -2.52
C ASP A 12 0.70 -18.34 -1.94
N LEU A 13 1.04 -18.41 -0.65
CA LEU A 13 1.29 -19.68 0.01
C LEU A 13 -0.02 -20.39 0.35
N SER A 14 -0.04 -21.70 0.17
CA SER A 14 -1.17 -22.54 0.57
C SER A 14 -1.31 -22.57 2.11
N PRO A 15 -2.50 -22.90 2.66
CA PRO A 15 -2.66 -23.07 4.10
C PRO A 15 -1.67 -24.06 4.71
N SER A 16 -1.35 -25.16 3.98
CA SER A 16 -0.37 -26.16 4.44
C SER A 16 1.06 -25.61 4.47
N GLU A 17 1.44 -24.76 3.52
CA GLU A 17 2.75 -24.13 3.49
C GLU A 17 2.91 -23.09 4.60
N ARG A 18 1.82 -22.46 5.03
CA ARG A 18 1.81 -21.48 6.13
C ARG A 18 1.83 -22.15 7.51
N GLN A 19 1.36 -23.38 7.60
CA GLN A 19 1.27 -24.09 8.88
C GLN A 19 2.67 -24.31 9.47
N GLY A 20 2.85 -23.85 10.71
CA GLY A 20 4.13 -23.96 11.40
C GLY A 20 5.24 -23.05 10.88
N LEU A 21 4.95 -22.19 9.91
CA LEU A 21 5.92 -21.26 9.37
C LEU A 21 6.17 -20.11 10.34
N HIS A 22 7.43 -19.97 10.78
CA HIS A 22 7.81 -18.79 11.57
C HIS A 22 7.98 -17.58 10.65
N VAL A 23 7.33 -16.47 11.02
CA VAL A 23 7.32 -15.24 10.23
C VAL A 23 7.95 -14.11 11.05
N GLU A 24 9.08 -13.58 10.55
CA GLU A 24 9.63 -12.32 11.02
C GLU A 24 9.16 -11.19 10.10
N LYS A 25 8.93 -10.03 10.64
CA LYS A 25 8.38 -8.89 9.90
C LYS A 25 9.38 -7.75 9.81
N VAL A 26 9.50 -7.20 8.63
CA VAL A 26 10.08 -5.87 8.40
C VAL A 26 8.91 -4.91 8.24
N VAL A 27 8.68 -4.07 9.23
CA VAL A 27 7.57 -3.11 9.22
C VAL A 27 8.03 -1.84 8.51
N LEU A 28 7.36 -1.48 7.43
CA LEU A 28 7.70 -0.33 6.61
C LEU A 28 6.49 0.58 6.40
N PRO A 29 6.66 1.89 6.49
CA PRO A 29 5.64 2.81 5.99
C PRO A 29 5.56 2.72 4.47
N SER A 30 4.41 3.03 3.90
CA SER A 30 4.19 2.92 2.45
C SER A 30 5.19 3.73 1.63
N SER A 31 5.66 4.86 2.15
CA SER A 31 6.67 5.70 1.50
C SER A 31 8.04 5.01 1.28
N GLU A 32 8.35 4.00 2.08
CA GLU A 32 9.61 3.25 1.98
C GLU A 32 9.56 2.11 0.96
N LEU A 33 8.38 1.72 0.52
CA LEU A 33 8.19 0.58 -0.40
C LEU A 33 8.79 0.82 -1.78
N VAL A 34 8.94 2.07 -2.17
CA VAL A 34 9.51 2.48 -3.46
C VAL A 34 11.04 2.47 -3.48
N LYS A 35 11.67 2.40 -2.31
CA LYS A 35 13.14 2.45 -2.21
C LYS A 35 13.76 1.13 -2.65
N ARG A 36 14.71 1.25 -3.56
CA ARG A 36 15.47 0.11 -4.10
C ARG A 36 16.62 -0.30 -3.22
N ILE A 37 17.20 0.66 -2.51
CA ILE A 37 18.34 0.45 -1.62
C ILE A 37 17.97 1.00 -0.27
N GLN A 38 17.95 0.13 0.73
CA GLN A 38 17.69 0.54 2.10
C GLN A 38 18.18 -0.51 3.10
N ARG A 39 18.42 -0.07 4.30
CA ARG A 39 18.72 -0.94 5.44
C ARG A 39 17.45 -1.09 6.28
N VAL A 40 17.08 -2.32 6.59
CA VAL A 40 15.87 -2.63 7.36
C VAL A 40 16.22 -3.53 8.54
N THR A 41 15.41 -3.45 9.58
CA THR A 41 15.52 -4.31 10.76
C THR A 41 14.20 -5.04 10.98
N THR A 42 14.30 -6.34 11.25
CA THR A 42 13.12 -7.15 11.56
C THR A 42 12.63 -6.89 12.98
N ASP A 43 11.41 -7.30 13.27
CA ASP A 43 10.85 -7.30 14.62
C ASP A 43 11.59 -8.23 15.59
N HIS A 44 12.47 -9.09 15.09
CA HIS A 44 13.37 -9.93 15.89
C HIS A 44 14.79 -9.36 16.00
N GLY A 45 15.01 -8.13 15.50
CA GLY A 45 16.28 -7.43 15.61
C GLY A 45 17.32 -7.80 14.56
N ARG A 46 17.00 -8.60 13.55
CA ARG A 46 17.93 -8.85 12.43
C ARG A 46 17.99 -7.65 11.50
N THR A 47 19.18 -7.33 11.04
CA THR A 47 19.39 -6.27 10.07
C THR A 47 19.66 -6.86 8.69
N LEU A 48 18.97 -6.35 7.67
CA LEU A 48 19.12 -6.73 6.27
C LEU A 48 19.41 -5.49 5.44
N GLY A 49 20.27 -5.64 4.45
CA GLY A 49 20.42 -4.64 3.38
C GLY A 49 19.57 -5.05 2.20
N LEU A 50 18.68 -4.20 1.77
CA LEU A 50 17.90 -4.41 0.54
C LEU A 50 18.61 -3.70 -0.61
N ARG A 51 18.84 -4.43 -1.70
CA ARG A 51 19.36 -3.90 -2.95
C ARG A 51 18.59 -4.51 -4.10
N LEU A 52 17.41 -3.96 -4.33
CA LEU A 52 16.41 -4.53 -5.25
C LEU A 52 16.51 -3.77 -6.59
N ASP A 53 16.94 -4.44 -7.64
CA ASP A 53 16.97 -3.82 -8.97
C ASP A 53 15.53 -3.63 -9.48
N SER A 54 14.70 -4.65 -9.31
CA SER A 54 13.26 -4.57 -9.54
C SER A 54 12.59 -5.69 -8.74
N PRO A 55 11.95 -5.41 -7.61
CA PRO A 55 11.36 -6.46 -6.77
C PRO A 55 10.36 -7.34 -7.51
N ARG A 56 9.64 -6.77 -8.47
CA ARG A 56 8.58 -7.44 -9.22
C ARG A 56 8.71 -7.28 -10.74
N GLY A 57 9.95 -7.25 -11.27
CA GLY A 57 10.16 -6.97 -12.68
C GLY A 57 9.75 -5.55 -13.04
N ALA A 58 9.15 -5.33 -14.20
CA ALA A 58 8.76 -4.00 -14.67
C ALA A 58 7.68 -3.31 -13.79
N ALA A 59 7.03 -4.05 -12.88
CA ALA A 59 5.89 -3.56 -12.12
C ALA A 59 6.20 -3.07 -10.70
N GLY A 60 7.44 -3.12 -10.25
CA GLY A 60 7.76 -2.58 -9.22
C GLY A 60 8.14 -2.53 -7.80
N ASP A 61 7.32 -1.98 -7.01
CA ASP A 61 7.59 -1.67 -5.61
C ASP A 61 7.31 -2.87 -4.68
N LEU A 62 7.89 -2.84 -3.49
CA LEU A 62 7.55 -3.79 -2.44
C LEU A 62 6.07 -3.71 -2.08
N GLN A 63 5.51 -4.83 -1.71
CA GLN A 63 4.11 -4.94 -1.26
C GLN A 63 4.04 -5.67 0.08
N ASP A 64 2.92 -5.46 0.76
CA ASP A 64 2.64 -6.20 2.00
C ASP A 64 2.68 -7.70 1.75
N GLY A 65 3.36 -8.43 2.64
CA GLY A 65 3.52 -9.87 2.54
C GLY A 65 4.67 -10.35 1.65
N ASP A 66 5.41 -9.46 1.00
CA ASP A 66 6.56 -9.85 0.18
C ASP A 66 7.62 -10.55 1.01
N ILE A 67 8.04 -11.73 0.56
CA ILE A 67 9.04 -12.55 1.21
C ILE A 67 10.43 -12.09 0.76
N LEU A 68 11.21 -11.60 1.70
CA LEU A 68 12.56 -11.10 1.46
C LEU A 68 13.64 -12.15 1.68
N LEU A 69 13.40 -13.06 2.60
CA LEU A 69 14.36 -14.08 2.98
C LEU A 69 13.63 -15.33 3.43
N ARG A 70 14.19 -16.47 3.08
CA ARG A 70 13.75 -17.77 3.60
C ARG A 70 14.97 -18.55 4.04
N ASP A 71 14.97 -18.96 5.29
CA ASP A 71 16.07 -19.71 5.90
C ASP A 71 15.52 -20.77 6.90
N GLU A 72 16.41 -21.40 7.66
CA GLU A 72 16.04 -22.41 8.66
C GLU A 72 15.14 -21.88 9.78
N ARG A 73 15.15 -20.56 10.00
CA ARG A 73 14.32 -19.90 11.02
C ARG A 73 12.90 -19.63 10.54
N GLY A 74 12.67 -19.64 9.22
CA GLY A 74 11.39 -19.32 8.62
C GLY A 74 11.52 -18.32 7.50
N VAL A 75 10.60 -17.37 7.43
CA VAL A 75 10.60 -16.32 6.41
C VAL A 75 10.65 -14.94 7.04
N VAL A 76 11.26 -14.00 6.33
CA VAL A 76 11.20 -12.58 6.64
C VAL A 76 10.30 -11.93 5.59
N VAL A 77 9.25 -11.26 6.05
CA VAL A 77 8.25 -10.64 5.19
C VAL A 77 8.14 -9.14 5.42
N VAL A 78 7.75 -8.42 4.38
CA VAL A 78 7.37 -7.02 4.47
C VAL A 78 5.99 -6.91 5.11
N SER A 79 5.87 -6.08 6.13
CA SER A 79 4.60 -5.70 6.74
C SER A 79 4.44 -4.19 6.59
N VAL A 80 3.45 -3.78 5.81
CA VAL A 80 3.23 -2.37 5.53
C VAL A 80 2.40 -1.76 6.65
N GLU A 81 2.83 -0.61 7.16
CA GLU A 81 2.04 0.16 8.12
C GLU A 81 0.75 0.64 7.45
N ALA A 82 -0.34 0.58 8.20
CA ALA A 82 -1.62 1.11 7.74
C ALA A 82 -1.49 2.62 7.48
N THR A 83 -2.11 3.07 6.40
CA THR A 83 -2.17 4.47 6.02
C THR A 83 -3.51 5.06 6.45
N ASP A 84 -3.49 6.26 6.99
CA ASP A 84 -4.68 7.03 7.32
C ASP A 84 -5.28 7.57 6.01
N VAL A 85 -6.46 7.10 5.66
CA VAL A 85 -7.09 7.37 4.37
C VAL A 85 -8.52 7.86 4.54
N LEU A 86 -9.02 8.50 3.49
CA LEU A 86 -10.43 8.77 3.29
C LEU A 86 -10.96 7.82 2.21
N VAL A 87 -11.93 7.01 2.57
CA VAL A 87 -12.65 6.15 1.64
C VAL A 87 -13.90 6.92 1.21
N ILE A 88 -13.89 7.38 -0.03
CA ILE A 88 -14.95 8.22 -0.61
C ILE A 88 -15.87 7.32 -1.42
N ALA A 89 -17.15 7.32 -1.08
CA ALA A 89 -18.16 6.46 -1.71
C ALA A 89 -19.24 7.31 -2.41
N PRO A 90 -18.93 7.87 -3.60
CA PRO A 90 -19.93 8.65 -4.35
C PRO A 90 -21.13 7.80 -4.73
N ARG A 91 -22.31 8.42 -4.74
CA ARG A 91 -23.60 7.74 -4.95
C ARG A 91 -23.98 7.58 -6.41
N THR A 92 -23.40 8.41 -7.28
CA THR A 92 -23.67 8.44 -8.71
C THR A 92 -22.38 8.57 -9.52
N ILE A 93 -22.45 8.23 -10.80
CA ILE A 93 -21.33 8.43 -11.72
C ILE A 93 -20.96 9.91 -11.80
N THR A 94 -21.96 10.79 -11.85
CA THR A 94 -21.72 12.24 -11.89
C THR A 94 -21.01 12.72 -10.64
N GLU A 95 -21.43 12.28 -9.46
CA GLU A 95 -20.78 12.63 -8.20
C GLU A 95 -19.33 12.12 -8.14
N MET A 96 -19.08 10.89 -8.60
CA MET A 96 -17.73 10.35 -8.73
C MET A 96 -16.87 11.20 -9.66
N GLY A 97 -17.40 11.54 -10.84
CA GLY A 97 -16.67 12.35 -11.84
C GLY A 97 -16.34 13.73 -11.30
N MET A 98 -17.28 14.40 -10.68
CA MET A 98 -17.07 15.74 -10.09
C MET A 98 -16.06 15.69 -8.94
N THR A 99 -16.17 14.70 -8.08
CA THR A 99 -15.24 14.52 -6.94
C THR A 99 -13.84 14.22 -7.41
N ALA A 100 -13.68 13.25 -8.30
CA ALA A 100 -12.37 12.86 -8.82
C ALA A 100 -11.71 14.01 -9.59
N HIS A 101 -12.47 14.75 -10.39
CA HIS A 101 -11.96 15.91 -11.12
C HIS A 101 -11.55 17.05 -10.18
N GLY A 102 -12.40 17.38 -9.20
CA GLY A 102 -12.13 18.45 -8.25
C GLY A 102 -10.90 18.16 -7.39
N LEU A 103 -10.78 16.95 -6.86
CA LEU A 103 -9.62 16.54 -6.08
C LEU A 103 -8.37 16.34 -6.93
N GLY A 104 -8.53 15.85 -8.16
CA GLY A 104 -7.44 15.69 -9.11
C GLY A 104 -6.78 17.03 -9.50
N ASN A 105 -7.53 18.11 -9.55
CA ASN A 105 -7.00 19.45 -9.78
C ASN A 105 -6.07 19.93 -8.66
N ARG A 106 -6.13 19.31 -7.49
CA ARG A 106 -5.21 19.59 -6.37
C ARG A 106 -3.99 18.66 -6.40
N HIS A 107 -3.82 17.88 -7.45
CA HIS A 107 -2.74 16.88 -7.61
C HIS A 107 -2.73 15.80 -6.54
N LEU A 108 -3.89 15.48 -5.97
CA LEU A 108 -4.04 14.40 -5.01
C LEU A 108 -3.91 13.05 -5.70
N GLN A 109 -3.11 12.18 -5.11
CA GLN A 109 -3.03 10.79 -5.53
C GLN A 109 -4.26 10.05 -5.03
N ALA A 110 -4.90 9.31 -5.93
CA ALA A 110 -6.08 8.50 -5.60
C ALA A 110 -5.92 7.09 -6.12
N GLN A 111 -6.55 6.16 -5.41
CA GLN A 111 -6.71 4.78 -5.86
C GLN A 111 -8.20 4.48 -5.95
N PHE A 112 -8.60 3.71 -6.95
CA PHE A 112 -9.99 3.40 -7.22
C PHE A 112 -10.23 1.90 -7.07
N PHE A 113 -11.32 1.54 -6.41
CA PHE A 113 -11.69 0.15 -6.17
C PHE A 113 -13.15 -0.06 -6.56
N ASP A 114 -13.46 -1.27 -7.00
CA ASP A 114 -14.81 -1.65 -7.42
C ASP A 114 -15.58 -2.41 -6.33
N THR A 115 -16.77 -2.89 -6.68
CA THR A 115 -17.64 -3.64 -5.78
C THR A 115 -17.07 -4.98 -5.36
N SER A 116 -16.11 -5.54 -6.10
CA SER A 116 -15.43 -6.79 -5.74
C SER A 116 -14.30 -6.61 -4.74
N SER A 117 -13.94 -5.37 -4.43
CA SER A 117 -12.91 -5.03 -3.45
C SER A 117 -13.39 -5.27 -2.01
N GLU A 118 -12.45 -5.15 -1.07
CA GLU A 118 -12.75 -5.21 0.37
C GLU A 118 -13.76 -4.15 0.84
N TYR A 119 -13.94 -3.09 0.07
CA TYR A 119 -14.90 -2.01 0.39
C TYR A 119 -16.34 -2.38 0.03
N GLY A 120 -16.55 -3.37 -0.84
CA GLY A 120 -17.87 -3.80 -1.27
C GLY A 120 -18.67 -2.75 -2.06
N ALA A 121 -18.00 -1.71 -2.54
CA ALA A 121 -18.58 -0.59 -3.27
C ALA A 121 -17.55 0.02 -4.21
N GLU A 122 -18.00 0.79 -5.18
CA GLU A 122 -17.10 1.62 -5.98
C GLU A 122 -16.67 2.83 -5.18
N VAL A 123 -15.38 2.92 -4.88
CA VAL A 123 -14.82 3.95 -4.01
C VAL A 123 -13.55 4.57 -4.60
N MET A 124 -13.30 5.79 -4.18
CA MET A 124 -12.07 6.53 -4.39
C MET A 124 -11.37 6.66 -3.04
N VAL A 125 -10.11 6.24 -2.95
CA VAL A 125 -9.35 6.29 -1.71
C VAL A 125 -8.18 7.26 -1.88
N VAL A 126 -8.09 8.22 -0.96
CA VAL A 126 -6.99 9.20 -0.90
C VAL A 126 -6.39 9.20 0.50
N GLN A 127 -5.15 9.67 0.63
CA GLN A 127 -4.58 9.90 1.95
C GLN A 127 -5.40 10.96 2.69
N PHE A 128 -5.49 10.79 4.02
CA PHE A 128 -6.19 11.76 4.86
C PHE A 128 -5.56 13.15 4.72
N ASP A 129 -6.42 14.14 4.50
CA ASP A 129 -6.09 15.55 4.47
C ASP A 129 -7.33 16.31 4.88
N HIS A 130 -7.21 17.19 5.89
CA HIS A 130 -8.36 17.91 6.40
C HIS A 130 -8.99 18.86 5.36
N THR A 131 -8.23 19.34 4.39
CA THR A 131 -8.77 20.17 3.30
C THR A 131 -9.65 19.35 2.36
N VAL A 132 -9.35 18.06 2.21
CA VAL A 132 -10.18 17.12 1.45
C VAL A 132 -11.49 16.86 2.18
N THR A 133 -11.46 16.66 3.51
CA THR A 133 -12.70 16.49 4.28
C THR A 133 -13.59 17.73 4.19
N GLN A 134 -13.01 18.93 4.23
CA GLN A 134 -13.75 20.17 4.01
C GLN A 134 -14.45 20.17 2.64
N TYR A 135 -13.72 19.85 1.59
CA TYR A 135 -14.26 19.76 0.23
C TYR A 135 -15.43 18.78 0.15
N LEU A 136 -15.27 17.59 0.72
CA LEU A 136 -16.30 16.55 0.70
C LEU A 136 -17.53 16.94 1.50
N ASP A 137 -17.35 17.56 2.65
CA ASP A 137 -18.44 18.07 3.49
C ASP A 137 -19.21 19.19 2.78
N GLU A 138 -18.53 20.12 2.16
CA GLU A 138 -19.14 21.22 1.41
C GLU A 138 -19.98 20.73 0.22
N HIS A 139 -19.56 19.64 -0.43
CA HIS A 139 -20.24 19.06 -1.58
C HIS A 139 -21.20 17.91 -1.20
N GLY A 140 -21.29 17.57 0.08
CA GLY A 140 -22.17 16.51 0.57
C GLY A 140 -21.82 15.11 0.06
N VAL A 141 -20.55 14.85 -0.24
CA VAL A 141 -20.08 13.56 -0.74
C VAL A 141 -19.83 12.60 0.43
N PRO A 142 -20.40 11.39 0.42
CA PRO A 142 -20.18 10.41 1.49
C PRO A 142 -18.71 9.93 1.52
N TYR A 143 -18.13 9.89 2.71
CA TYR A 143 -16.80 9.36 2.95
C TYR A 143 -16.67 8.85 4.38
N GLU A 144 -15.64 8.05 4.61
CA GLU A 144 -15.26 7.57 5.93
C GLU A 144 -13.75 7.58 6.07
N ARG A 145 -13.27 8.09 7.20
CA ARG A 145 -11.84 8.04 7.56
C ARG A 145 -11.52 6.66 8.12
N GLN A 146 -10.52 6.00 7.56
CA GLN A 146 -10.10 4.65 7.95
C GLN A 146 -8.59 4.53 7.95
N GLU A 147 -8.08 3.51 8.63
CA GLU A 147 -6.70 3.06 8.46
C GLU A 147 -6.70 1.82 7.59
N ARG A 148 -5.95 1.86 6.49
CA ARG A 148 -5.88 0.77 5.51
C ARG A 148 -4.46 0.51 5.06
N VAL A 149 -4.11 -0.77 4.91
CA VAL A 149 -2.93 -1.17 4.16
C VAL A 149 -3.28 -1.13 2.68
N MET A 150 -2.67 -0.21 1.95
CA MET A 150 -2.97 -0.04 0.53
C MET A 150 -2.22 -1.09 -0.31
N PRO A 151 -2.83 -1.61 -1.40
CA PRO A 151 -2.20 -2.62 -2.26
C PRO A 151 -0.94 -2.08 -2.95
N VAL A 152 -0.90 -0.79 -3.22
CA VAL A 152 0.27 -0.08 -3.70
C VAL A 152 0.42 1.23 -2.92
N PRO A 153 1.65 1.76 -2.75
CA PRO A 153 1.83 3.03 -2.05
C PRO A 153 1.23 4.18 -2.84
N PHE A 154 0.78 5.21 -2.12
CA PHE A 154 0.50 6.50 -2.76
C PHE A 154 1.83 7.12 -3.19
N ARG A 155 1.91 7.51 -4.46
CA ARG A 155 3.08 8.20 -5.00
C ARG A 155 2.82 9.70 -4.98
N HIS A 156 3.85 10.45 -4.61
CA HIS A 156 3.81 11.89 -4.84
C HIS A 156 3.79 12.15 -6.35
N ALA A 157 2.98 13.12 -6.78
CA ALA A 157 2.99 13.55 -8.15
C ALA A 157 4.41 14.01 -8.51
N GLU A 158 5.06 13.31 -9.45
CA GLU A 158 6.31 13.78 -9.99
C GLU A 158 6.00 15.03 -10.84
N HIS A 159 6.56 16.15 -10.43
CA HIS A 159 6.56 17.33 -11.27
C HIS A 159 7.60 17.11 -12.36
N THR A 160 7.19 16.46 -13.43
CA THR A 160 7.98 16.42 -14.66
C THR A 160 7.86 17.78 -15.34
N HIS A 161 8.90 18.51 -15.23
CA HIS A 161 9.08 19.71 -16.03
C HIS A 161 9.73 19.38 -17.36
#